data_6126d188d1fc925508614e239945eb9c
#
_entry.id   6126d188d1fc925508614e239945eb9c
#
_cell.length_a   1.000
_cell.length_b   1.000
_cell.length_c   1.000
_cell.angle_alpha   90.00
_cell.angle_beta   90.00
_cell.angle_gamma   90.00
#
_symmetry.space_group_name_H-M   'P 1'
#
loop_
_entity.id
_entity.type
_entity.pdbx_description
1 polymer ?
#
loop_
_entity_poly.entity_id
_entity_poly.type
_entity_poly.pdbx_seq_one_letter_code
_entity_poly.pdbx_strand_id
1 'polypeptide(L)'
;MQLFPFKFNNDSNKIKLFKSVLVALCGEASDKGAIELAYNITENENDSVNLVNIVEIKRSYPIDIEIEGLTRKAESILKNGEEFAQTLSYNAEAELLQSRHVGLGILHEAADKNVEAIIVCLPHKTRYGYFDLGKVIPYLLENAHCNVIIWKNTDKKEMYSYSQ
;
A
#
# COMPACT_ATOMS: atom_id res chain seq x y z
N MET A 1 6.75 18.45 -28.31
CA MET A 1 6.94 17.65 -27.10
C MET A 1 5.74 16.71 -26.98
N GLN A 2 5.88 15.46 -27.46
CA GLN A 2 4.79 14.49 -27.45
C GLN A 2 4.69 13.89 -26.04
N LEU A 3 3.59 14.18 -25.36
CA LEU A 3 3.15 13.45 -24.20
C LEU A 3 2.79 12.03 -24.64
N PHE A 4 3.52 11.04 -24.21
CA PHE A 4 3.17 9.64 -24.38
C PHE A 4 1.95 9.34 -23.48
N PRO A 5 0.76 9.09 -24.05
CA PRO A 5 -0.31 8.51 -23.28
C PRO A 5 0.05 7.05 -23.07
N PHE A 6 0.39 6.66 -21.84
CA PHE A 6 0.36 5.26 -21.45
C PHE A 6 -1.10 4.80 -21.57
N LYS A 7 -1.47 4.31 -22.74
CA LYS A 7 -2.65 3.47 -22.90
C LYS A 7 -2.26 2.09 -22.37
N PHE A 8 -2.76 1.72 -21.21
CA PHE A 8 -2.82 0.32 -20.84
C PHE A 8 -3.77 -0.36 -21.85
N ASN A 9 -3.19 -0.99 -22.86
CA ASN A 9 -3.92 -1.89 -23.72
C ASN A 9 -4.31 -3.10 -22.89
N ASN A 10 -5.58 -3.40 -22.89
CA ASN A 10 -6.24 -4.46 -22.12
C ASN A 10 -5.99 -5.88 -22.71
N ASP A 11 -4.89 -6.09 -23.42
CA ASP A 11 -4.52 -7.39 -23.98
C ASP A 11 -3.10 -7.81 -23.56
N SER A 12 -3.07 -8.82 -22.68
CA SER A 12 -2.03 -9.84 -22.51
C SER A 12 -0.57 -9.45 -22.26
N ASN A 13 -0.24 -8.22 -21.90
CA ASN A 13 1.13 -7.84 -21.53
C ASN A 13 1.19 -7.37 -20.08
N LYS A 14 0.71 -8.19 -19.12
CA LYS A 14 1.03 -8.01 -17.70
C LYS A 14 2.54 -8.09 -17.57
N ILE A 15 3.16 -7.05 -17.02
CA ILE A 15 4.58 -7.08 -16.65
C ILE A 15 4.68 -7.93 -15.40
N LYS A 16 4.94 -9.20 -15.60
CA LYS A 16 5.08 -10.20 -14.52
C LYS A 16 6.44 -10.04 -13.87
N LEU A 17 6.48 -9.38 -12.73
CA LEU A 17 7.73 -9.07 -12.01
C LEU A 17 7.92 -9.87 -10.73
N PHE A 18 6.83 -10.16 -10.00
CA PHE A 18 6.89 -10.74 -8.66
C PHE A 18 5.87 -11.86 -8.48
N LYS A 19 6.25 -12.87 -7.67
CA LYS A 19 5.35 -13.96 -7.25
C LYS A 19 4.58 -13.63 -5.99
N SER A 20 5.10 -12.76 -5.15
CA SER A 20 4.47 -12.38 -3.90
C SER A 20 4.68 -10.91 -3.61
N VAL A 21 3.59 -10.20 -3.34
CA VAL A 21 3.56 -8.76 -3.07
C VAL A 21 2.76 -8.47 -1.82
N LEU A 22 3.25 -7.56 -0.99
CA LEU A 22 2.54 -7.00 0.16
C LEU A 22 2.12 -5.57 -0.15
N VAL A 23 0.84 -5.26 0.01
CA VAL A 23 0.29 -3.90 -0.12
C VAL A 23 -0.06 -3.36 1.26
N ALA A 24 0.64 -2.33 1.69
CA ALA A 24 0.35 -1.64 2.95
C ALA A 24 -0.72 -0.58 2.74
N LEU A 25 -1.94 -0.88 3.18
CA LEU A 25 -3.10 0.01 3.05
C LEU A 25 -3.07 1.10 4.13
N CYS A 26 -3.39 2.33 3.74
CA CYS A 26 -3.43 3.48 4.65
C CYS A 26 -4.84 4.08 4.84
N GLY A 27 -5.83 3.59 4.11
CA GLY A 27 -7.22 4.08 4.16
C GLY A 27 -7.47 5.31 3.29
N GLU A 28 -6.60 5.57 2.31
CA GLU A 28 -6.70 6.68 1.38
C GLU A 28 -7.16 6.21 -0.01
N ALA A 29 -7.58 7.14 -0.86
CA ALA A 29 -7.98 6.83 -2.23
C ALA A 29 -6.88 6.16 -3.07
N SER A 30 -5.61 6.36 -2.69
CA SER A 30 -4.44 5.76 -3.31
C SER A 30 -4.36 4.23 -3.14
N ASP A 31 -5.03 3.66 -2.13
CA ASP A 31 -5.01 2.22 -1.85
C ASP A 31 -5.50 1.41 -3.05
N LYS A 32 -6.55 1.87 -3.73
CA LYS A 32 -7.08 1.20 -4.93
C LYS A 32 -6.05 1.10 -6.05
N GLY A 33 -5.35 2.18 -6.33
CA GLY A 33 -4.30 2.19 -7.34
C GLY A 33 -3.11 1.29 -6.98
N ALA A 34 -2.77 1.19 -5.68
CA ALA A 34 -1.74 0.28 -5.21
C ALA A 34 -2.14 -1.19 -5.35
N ILE A 35 -3.40 -1.54 -5.06
CA ILE A 35 -3.94 -2.89 -5.26
C ILE A 35 -3.97 -3.25 -6.75
N GLU A 36 -4.41 -2.34 -7.62
CA GLU A 36 -4.40 -2.53 -9.07
C GLU A 36 -2.99 -2.71 -9.60
N LEU A 37 -2.02 -1.94 -9.11
CA LEU A 37 -0.61 -2.12 -9.45
C LEU A 37 -0.12 -3.50 -9.02
N ALA A 38 -0.39 -3.92 -7.78
CA ALA A 38 -0.01 -5.24 -7.29
C ALA A 38 -0.53 -6.36 -8.19
N TYR A 39 -1.79 -6.28 -8.58
CA TYR A 39 -2.41 -7.22 -9.50
C TYR A 39 -1.71 -7.26 -10.87
N ASN A 40 -1.29 -6.11 -11.41
CA ASN A 40 -0.66 -6.02 -12.72
C ASN A 40 0.79 -6.51 -12.76
N ILE A 41 1.49 -6.48 -11.62
CA ILE A 41 2.91 -6.87 -11.53
C ILE A 41 3.13 -8.27 -10.96
N THR A 42 2.10 -8.96 -10.47
CA THR A 42 2.18 -10.38 -10.07
C THR A 42 2.16 -11.30 -11.28
N GLU A 43 2.91 -12.41 -11.19
CA GLU A 43 3.14 -13.30 -12.35
C GLU A 43 1.91 -14.08 -12.77
N ASN A 44 1.17 -14.64 -11.81
CA ASN A 44 0.02 -15.53 -12.08
C ASN A 44 -1.17 -15.21 -11.17
N GLU A 45 -2.35 -15.69 -11.55
CA GLU A 45 -3.58 -15.57 -10.75
C GLU A 45 -3.51 -16.33 -9.42
N ASN A 46 -2.59 -17.29 -9.30
CA ASN A 46 -2.34 -18.06 -8.08
C ASN A 46 -1.24 -17.47 -7.19
N ASP A 47 -0.61 -16.38 -7.61
CA ASP A 47 0.43 -15.71 -6.83
C ASP A 47 -0.21 -14.83 -5.76
N SER A 48 0.46 -14.72 -4.62
CA SER A 48 -0.13 -14.06 -3.46
C SER A 48 0.05 -12.55 -3.49
N VAL A 49 -1.07 -11.84 -3.48
CA VAL A 49 -1.08 -10.43 -3.06
C VAL A 49 -1.70 -10.38 -1.68
N ASN A 50 -0.91 -9.87 -0.76
CA ASN A 50 -1.29 -9.72 0.64
C ASN A 50 -1.60 -8.26 0.90
N LEU A 51 -2.70 -8.00 1.60
CA LEU A 51 -3.08 -6.66 2.05
C LEU A 51 -2.84 -6.59 3.55
N VAL A 52 -2.21 -5.53 4.01
CA VAL A 52 -1.99 -5.33 5.44
C VAL A 52 -2.38 -3.92 5.86
N ASN A 53 -3.00 -3.80 7.01
CA ASN A 53 -3.13 -2.54 7.73
C ASN A 53 -2.52 -2.69 9.12
N ILE A 54 -1.65 -1.75 9.49
CA ILE A 54 -0.95 -1.77 10.78
C ILE A 54 -1.58 -0.76 11.72
N VAL A 55 -2.07 -1.24 12.85
CA VAL A 55 -2.51 -0.40 13.96
C VAL A 55 -1.32 -0.11 14.87
N GLU A 56 -0.92 1.16 14.92
CA GLU A 56 0.19 1.59 15.78
C GLU A 56 -0.29 1.71 17.24
N ILE A 57 0.31 0.92 18.12
CA ILE A 57 0.02 0.92 19.56
C ILE A 57 1.08 1.71 20.32
N LYS A 58 0.66 2.77 21.01
CA LYS A 58 1.55 3.59 21.83
C LYS A 58 2.21 2.75 22.94
N ARG A 59 3.45 3.09 23.29
CA ARG A 59 4.22 2.37 24.32
C ARG A 59 3.57 2.38 25.71
N SER A 60 2.68 3.33 25.97
CA SER A 60 1.91 3.42 27.24
C SER A 60 0.85 2.32 27.39
N TYR A 61 0.56 1.59 26.34
CA TYR A 61 -0.42 0.50 26.35
C TYR A 61 0.27 -0.86 26.11
N PRO A 62 -0.30 -1.97 26.62
CA PRO A 62 0.09 -3.32 26.18
C PRO A 62 -0.01 -3.45 24.65
N ILE A 63 0.85 -4.28 24.04
CA ILE A 63 0.86 -4.41 22.57
C ILE A 63 -0.40 -5.11 22.04
N ASP A 64 -0.98 -5.96 22.83
CA ASP A 64 -2.17 -6.76 22.55
C ASP A 64 -3.49 -6.08 22.95
N ILE A 65 -3.42 -4.79 23.35
CA ILE A 65 -4.64 -4.04 23.66
C ILE A 65 -5.51 -3.86 22.42
N GLU A 66 -6.78 -4.18 22.58
CA GLU A 66 -7.76 -3.84 21.56
C GLU A 66 -8.31 -2.43 21.81
N ILE A 67 -8.04 -1.53 20.87
CA ILE A 67 -8.60 -0.18 20.85
C ILE A 67 -9.70 -0.18 19.79
N GLU A 68 -10.94 -0.39 20.22
CA GLU A 68 -12.11 -0.62 19.37
C GLU A 68 -12.20 0.34 18.17
N GLY A 69 -11.98 1.64 18.37
CA GLY A 69 -12.03 2.63 17.31
C GLY A 69 -10.94 2.46 16.23
N LEU A 70 -9.74 2.06 16.65
CA LEU A 70 -8.62 1.81 15.73
C LEU A 70 -8.81 0.49 15.00
N THR A 71 -9.19 -0.55 15.70
CA THR A 71 -9.48 -1.88 15.15
C THR A 71 -10.58 -1.80 14.10
N ARG A 72 -11.72 -1.19 14.43
CA ARG A 72 -12.85 -1.02 13.53
C ARG A 72 -12.48 -0.23 12.26
N LYS A 73 -11.67 0.81 12.40
CA LYS A 73 -11.15 1.56 11.25
C LYS A 73 -10.26 0.70 10.35
N ALA A 74 -9.34 -0.04 10.95
CA ALA A 74 -8.43 -0.93 10.22
C ALA A 74 -9.17 -2.05 9.48
N GLU A 75 -10.16 -2.68 10.13
CA GLU A 75 -11.03 -3.68 9.51
C GLU A 75 -11.80 -3.11 8.31
N SER A 76 -12.31 -1.88 8.43
CA SER A 76 -12.99 -1.21 7.32
C SER A 76 -12.06 -0.95 6.15
N ILE A 77 -10.81 -0.55 6.40
CA ILE A 77 -9.80 -0.34 5.38
C ILE A 77 -9.50 -1.64 4.63
N LEU A 78 -9.27 -2.72 5.38
CA LEU A 78 -8.99 -4.04 4.80
C LEU A 78 -10.16 -4.57 3.99
N LYS A 79 -11.38 -4.49 4.55
CA LYS A 79 -12.59 -4.91 3.85
C LYS A 79 -12.78 -4.17 2.52
N ASN A 80 -12.60 -2.86 2.51
CA ASN A 80 -12.67 -2.07 1.28
C ASN A 80 -11.60 -2.49 0.26
N GLY A 81 -10.40 -2.85 0.72
CA GLY A 81 -9.32 -3.37 -0.10
C GLY A 81 -9.66 -4.72 -0.72
N GLU A 82 -10.18 -5.66 0.09
CA GLU A 82 -10.62 -6.98 -0.39
C GLU A 82 -11.75 -6.88 -1.39
N GLU A 83 -12.78 -6.08 -1.10
CA GLU A 83 -13.90 -5.84 -2.01
C GLU A 83 -13.42 -5.27 -3.35
N PHE A 84 -12.46 -4.34 -3.31
CA PHE A 84 -11.87 -3.81 -4.53
C PHE A 84 -11.06 -4.87 -5.30
N ALA A 85 -10.25 -5.67 -4.63
CA ALA A 85 -9.51 -6.77 -5.25
C ALA A 85 -10.45 -7.78 -5.93
N GLN A 86 -11.60 -8.07 -5.32
CA GLN A 86 -12.63 -8.94 -5.91
C GLN A 86 -13.19 -8.36 -7.21
N THR A 87 -13.34 -7.03 -7.33
CA THR A 87 -13.77 -6.40 -8.60
C THR A 87 -12.79 -6.63 -9.74
N LEU A 88 -11.51 -6.91 -9.42
CA LEU A 88 -10.46 -7.26 -10.37
C LEU A 88 -10.38 -8.78 -10.63
N SER A 89 -11.37 -9.54 -10.14
CA SER A 89 -11.40 -11.03 -10.19
C SER A 89 -10.20 -11.67 -9.48
N TYR A 90 -9.80 -11.11 -8.34
CA TYR A 90 -8.60 -11.46 -7.63
C TYR A 90 -8.86 -11.67 -6.14
N ASN A 91 -8.29 -12.73 -5.58
CA ASN A 91 -8.37 -13.00 -4.14
C ASN A 91 -7.10 -12.47 -3.46
N ALA A 92 -7.26 -11.44 -2.64
CA ALA A 92 -6.20 -10.94 -1.79
C ALA A 92 -6.42 -11.44 -0.35
N GLU A 93 -5.34 -11.85 0.30
CA GLU A 93 -5.37 -12.12 1.74
C GLU A 93 -5.17 -10.80 2.49
N ALA A 94 -6.03 -10.52 3.46
CA ALA A 94 -5.97 -9.28 4.23
C ALA A 94 -5.73 -9.57 5.71
N GLU A 95 -4.72 -8.90 6.29
CA GLU A 95 -4.38 -9.04 7.70
C GLU A 95 -4.33 -7.69 8.42
N LEU A 96 -4.89 -7.67 9.63
CA LEU A 96 -4.76 -6.58 10.58
C LEU A 96 -3.68 -6.92 11.59
N LEU A 97 -2.66 -6.09 11.69
CA LEU A 97 -1.58 -6.28 12.65
C LEU A 97 -1.43 -5.10 13.58
N GLN A 98 -0.98 -5.39 14.81
CA GLN A 98 -0.60 -4.37 15.78
C GLN A 98 0.92 -4.28 15.87
N SER A 99 1.44 -3.06 15.89
CA SER A 99 2.88 -2.82 16.02
C SER A 99 3.17 -1.53 16.79
N ARG A 100 4.38 -1.40 17.31
CA ARG A 100 4.84 -0.15 17.93
C ARG A 100 5.16 0.93 16.91
N HIS A 101 5.49 0.51 15.68
CA HIS A 101 5.78 1.38 14.55
C HIS A 101 5.23 0.75 13.29
N VAL A 102 4.52 1.52 12.48
CA VAL A 102 3.89 1.03 11.24
C VAL A 102 4.93 0.38 10.32
N GLY A 103 6.06 1.04 10.07
CA GLY A 103 7.10 0.50 9.21
C GLY A 103 7.66 -0.85 9.69
N LEU A 104 7.84 -1.01 11.00
CA LEU A 104 8.30 -2.28 11.58
C LEU A 104 7.25 -3.39 11.38
N GLY A 105 5.98 -3.09 11.59
CA GLY A 105 4.89 -4.04 11.36
C GLY A 105 4.83 -4.51 9.90
N ILE A 106 4.98 -3.58 8.94
CA ILE A 106 5.04 -3.92 7.51
C ILE A 106 6.22 -4.83 7.20
N LEU A 107 7.42 -4.55 7.75
CA LEU A 107 8.60 -5.38 7.50
C LEU A 107 8.49 -6.78 8.10
N HIS A 108 7.89 -6.91 9.30
CA HIS A 108 7.63 -8.22 9.90
C HIS A 108 6.69 -9.04 9.01
N GLU A 109 5.58 -8.46 8.57
CA GLU A 109 4.65 -9.14 7.68
C GLU A 109 5.28 -9.52 6.35
N ALA A 110 6.07 -8.62 5.77
CA ALA A 110 6.80 -8.90 4.54
C ALA A 110 7.76 -10.09 4.68
N ALA A 111 8.42 -10.21 5.84
CA ALA A 111 9.30 -11.33 6.14
C ALA A 111 8.52 -12.63 6.38
N ASP A 112 7.44 -12.59 7.15
CA ASP A 112 6.62 -13.75 7.48
C ASP A 112 5.96 -14.36 6.24
N LYS A 113 5.48 -13.51 5.32
CA LYS A 113 4.91 -13.92 4.03
C LYS A 113 5.97 -14.15 2.95
N ASN A 114 7.25 -13.89 3.24
CA ASN A 114 8.36 -14.01 2.28
C ASN A 114 8.08 -13.30 0.95
N VAL A 115 7.61 -12.06 1.01
CA VAL A 115 7.25 -11.30 -0.19
C VAL A 115 8.47 -10.77 -0.93
N GLU A 116 8.37 -10.65 -2.24
CA GLU A 116 9.42 -10.11 -3.11
C GLU A 116 9.34 -8.58 -3.28
N ALA A 117 8.16 -8.01 -3.00
CA ALA A 117 7.97 -6.57 -3.04
C ALA A 117 6.93 -6.07 -2.02
N ILE A 118 7.16 -4.87 -1.50
CA ILE A 118 6.22 -4.10 -0.70
C ILE A 118 5.76 -2.91 -1.53
N ILE A 119 4.45 -2.70 -1.62
CA ILE A 119 3.85 -1.49 -2.17
C ILE A 119 3.32 -0.67 -1.01
N VAL A 120 3.81 0.55 -0.87
CA VAL A 120 3.38 1.49 0.15
C VAL A 120 2.79 2.74 -0.48
N CYS A 121 1.60 3.13 -0.03
CA CYS A 121 0.97 4.37 -0.46
C CYS A 121 1.61 5.57 0.22
N LEU A 122 1.88 6.60 -0.58
CA LEU A 122 2.31 7.89 -0.07
C LEU A 122 1.10 8.82 0.02
N PRO A 123 0.55 9.05 1.23
CA PRO A 123 -0.50 10.02 1.42
C PRO A 123 0.04 11.42 1.13
N HIS A 124 -0.80 12.25 0.50
CA HIS A 124 -0.42 13.66 0.28
C HIS A 124 -0.40 14.40 1.61
N LYS A 125 0.78 14.57 2.17
CA LYS A 125 0.99 15.34 3.40
C LYS A 125 1.96 16.46 3.16
N THR A 126 1.54 17.66 3.50
CA THR A 126 2.43 18.84 3.59
C THR A 126 2.65 19.14 5.06
N ARG A 127 3.91 19.38 5.42
CA ARG A 127 4.28 19.87 6.74
C ARG A 127 4.95 21.24 6.58
N TYR A 128 4.38 22.26 7.18
CA TYR A 128 4.86 23.65 7.03
C TYR A 128 4.96 24.11 5.56
N GLY A 129 4.03 23.64 4.70
CA GLY A 129 4.05 23.98 3.28
C GLY A 129 5.04 23.18 2.41
N TYR A 130 5.81 22.26 3.01
CA TYR A 130 6.74 21.38 2.30
C TYR A 130 6.21 19.96 2.23
N PHE A 131 6.51 19.28 1.13
CA PHE A 131 6.21 17.86 0.96
C PHE A 131 6.96 17.03 2.02
N ASP A 132 6.25 16.13 2.70
CA ASP A 132 6.81 15.28 3.74
C ASP A 132 6.54 13.79 3.43
N LEU A 133 7.61 13.00 3.35
CA LEU A 133 7.54 11.54 3.19
C LEU A 133 7.01 10.82 4.45
N GLY A 134 6.93 11.51 5.56
CA GLY A 134 6.60 10.89 6.84
C GLY A 134 7.73 10.01 7.37
N LYS A 135 7.40 9.12 8.32
CA LYS A 135 8.37 8.24 8.98
C LYS A 135 8.42 6.83 8.38
N VAL A 136 7.32 6.36 7.81
CA VAL A 136 7.18 4.97 7.34
C VAL A 136 8.04 4.73 6.11
N ILE A 137 7.94 5.58 5.10
CA ILE A 137 8.64 5.37 3.83
C ILE A 137 10.16 5.39 3.98
N PRO A 138 10.79 6.39 4.64
CA PRO A 138 12.23 6.35 4.88
C PRO A 138 12.67 5.11 5.64
N TYR A 139 11.90 4.69 6.65
CA TYR A 139 12.18 3.49 7.42
C TYR A 139 12.15 2.22 6.56
N LEU A 140 11.15 2.06 5.68
CA LEU A 140 11.06 0.93 4.77
C LEU A 140 12.22 0.92 3.78
N LEU A 141 12.56 2.08 3.19
CA LEU A 141 13.68 2.19 2.23
C LEU A 141 15.03 1.81 2.85
N GLU A 142 15.21 2.13 4.13
CA GLU A 142 16.46 1.83 4.86
C GLU A 142 16.55 0.36 5.30
N ASN A 143 15.42 -0.26 5.67
CA ASN A 143 15.43 -1.54 6.40
C ASN A 143 14.80 -2.72 5.63
N ALA A 144 14.16 -2.50 4.47
CA ALA A 144 13.54 -3.58 3.73
C ALA A 144 14.58 -4.51 3.08
N HIS A 145 14.34 -5.82 3.15
CA HIS A 145 15.14 -6.86 2.48
C HIS A 145 14.54 -7.31 1.14
N CYS A 146 13.48 -6.66 0.71
CA CYS A 146 12.81 -6.89 -0.58
C CYS A 146 12.62 -5.55 -1.32
N ASN A 147 12.07 -5.61 -2.52
CA ASN A 147 11.82 -4.40 -3.30
C ASN A 147 10.76 -3.51 -2.62
N VAL A 148 10.93 -2.20 -2.66
CA VAL A 148 9.97 -1.22 -2.13
C VAL A 148 9.47 -0.35 -3.27
N ILE A 149 8.16 -0.33 -3.46
CA ILE A 149 7.47 0.47 -4.47
C ILE A 149 6.64 1.52 -3.73
N ILE A 150 6.88 2.78 -4.03
CA ILE A 150 6.13 3.90 -3.48
C ILE A 150 5.05 4.30 -4.49
N TRP A 151 3.79 4.16 -4.10
CA TRP A 151 2.65 4.56 -4.90
C TRP A 151 2.12 5.91 -4.43
N LYS A 152 2.22 6.92 -5.28
CA LYS A 152 1.63 8.24 -5.05
C LYS A 152 0.53 8.50 -6.07
N ASN A 153 -0.69 8.67 -5.58
CA ASN A 153 -1.78 9.17 -6.42
C ASN A 153 -1.71 10.69 -6.49
N THR A 154 -1.76 11.23 -7.69
CA THR A 154 -1.92 12.67 -7.91
C THR A 154 -3.38 12.93 -8.28
N ASP A 155 -4.12 13.60 -7.42
CA ASP A 155 -5.43 14.10 -7.77
C ASP A 155 -5.28 15.10 -8.93
N LYS A 156 -5.95 14.82 -10.06
CA LYS A 156 -5.90 15.65 -11.26
C LYS A 156 -6.33 17.11 -11.04
N LYS A 157 -6.90 17.44 -9.89
CA LYS A 157 -7.34 18.80 -9.53
C LYS A 157 -6.19 19.75 -9.20
N GLU A 158 -5.02 19.26 -8.81
CA GLU A 158 -3.89 20.13 -8.42
C GLU A 158 -2.94 20.47 -9.58
N MET A 159 -3.02 19.78 -10.71
CA MET A 159 -2.13 20.03 -11.86
C MET A 159 -2.36 21.38 -12.56
N TYR A 160 -3.46 22.07 -12.27
CA TYR A 160 -3.82 23.32 -12.96
C TYR A 160 -3.59 24.60 -12.15
N SER A 161 -3.08 24.52 -10.92
CA SER A 161 -2.84 25.69 -10.07
C SER A 161 -1.46 26.33 -10.23
N TYR A 162 -0.56 25.76 -11.02
CA TYR A 162 0.79 26.29 -11.24
C TYR A 162 0.98 27.03 -12.55
N SER A 163 -0.08 27.35 -13.28
CA SER A 163 -0.02 28.13 -14.53
C SER A 163 -0.65 29.51 -14.38
N GLN A 164 -0.20 30.29 -13.38
CA GLN A 164 -0.35 31.76 -13.35
C GLN A 164 0.94 32.40 -12.85
#